data_977cbd32850e5d279b4245f4c58fb14a
#
_entry.id   977cbd32850e5d279b4245f4c58fb14a
#
_cell.length_a   1.000
_cell.length_b   1.000
_cell.length_c   1.000
_cell.angle_alpha   90.00
_cell.angle_beta   90.00
_cell.angle_gamma   90.00
#
_symmetry.space_group_name_H-M   'P 1'
#
loop_
_entity.id
_entity.type
_entity.pdbx_description
1 polymer ?
#
loop_
_entity_poly.entity_id
_entity_poly.type
_entity_poly.pdbx_seq_one_letter_code
_entity_poly.pdbx_strand_id
1 'polypeptide(L)'
;MRDWYLIVFYSLMLNKLKAQSSTASGNLNCMLAVGLFSFGFPAANSLLETWGIISLITLRNLLGLIFLVGLMALTLGAASLSQLPWRKGFWIGFFGFGIGSMLLLLSQSMTNAVTATLAAATMPICALALEVALDGKRLTLRFLIGVALVVLGGLTASGIQFGDFQLGLGFLIGLCASSLFAWGSRATVKEFPELTPLARTTVTTLGMTGFCAFVFFGALIFKMPGTTVPTPTDNDFILLLIYAWCALGLSQWIWIRGVGQVGIGVASFHLNAAPFYVMLIMLVFGYGWSWLQAIGACILAVGVIMAQSQPKRDNAAKSTHLPCSFDA
;
A
#
# COMPACT_ATOMS: atom_id res chain seq x y z
N MET A 1 47.00 -8.50 18.17
CA MET A 1 46.52 -7.78 16.97
C MET A 1 45.72 -8.66 15.99
N ARG A 2 46.17 -9.89 15.72
CA ARG A 2 45.54 -10.81 14.75
C ARG A 2 44.11 -11.23 15.15
N ASP A 3 43.86 -11.44 16.44
CA ASP A 3 42.55 -11.89 16.95
C ASP A 3 41.51 -10.78 16.91
N TRP A 4 41.91 -9.52 17.07
CA TRP A 4 40.99 -8.36 16.98
C TRP A 4 40.44 -8.19 15.55
N TYR A 5 41.29 -8.37 14.51
CA TYR A 5 40.87 -8.34 13.10
C TYR A 5 39.89 -9.47 12.77
N LEU A 6 40.07 -10.66 13.33
CA LEU A 6 39.16 -11.80 13.14
C LEU A 6 37.78 -11.52 13.76
N ILE A 7 37.74 -10.96 14.97
CA ILE A 7 36.48 -10.61 15.67
C ILE A 7 35.73 -9.54 14.87
N VAL A 8 36.41 -8.48 14.42
CA VAL A 8 35.81 -7.42 13.61
C VAL A 8 35.30 -7.95 12.27
N PHE A 9 36.09 -8.75 11.59
CA PHE A 9 35.70 -9.37 10.33
C PHE A 9 34.46 -10.29 10.49
N TYR A 10 34.46 -11.13 11.55
CA TYR A 10 33.34 -12.02 11.84
C TYR A 10 32.07 -11.25 12.21
N SER A 11 32.18 -10.18 12.98
CA SER A 11 31.05 -9.30 13.31
C SER A 11 30.49 -8.58 12.09
N LEU A 12 31.36 -8.09 11.20
CA LEU A 12 30.95 -7.45 9.94
C LEU A 12 30.27 -8.47 9.00
N MET A 13 30.80 -9.68 8.91
CA MET A 13 30.23 -10.75 8.11
C MET A 13 28.84 -11.18 8.65
N LEU A 14 28.71 -11.35 9.97
CA LEU A 14 27.44 -11.67 10.62
C LEU A 14 26.41 -10.56 10.43
N ASN A 15 26.80 -9.30 10.55
CA ASN A 15 25.92 -8.16 10.31
C ASN A 15 25.48 -8.09 8.84
N LYS A 16 26.37 -8.39 7.90
CA LYS A 16 26.05 -8.46 6.47
C LYS A 16 25.07 -9.59 6.16
N LEU A 17 25.27 -10.78 6.74
CA LEU A 17 24.34 -11.91 6.60
C LEU A 17 22.96 -11.63 7.21
N LYS A 18 22.92 -11.01 8.40
CA LYS A 18 21.66 -10.58 9.03
C LYS A 18 20.93 -9.53 8.19
N ALA A 19 21.64 -8.54 7.66
CA ALA A 19 21.06 -7.52 6.78
C ALA A 19 20.52 -8.14 5.49
N GLN A 20 21.23 -9.09 4.89
CA GLN A 20 20.82 -9.78 3.67
C GLN A 20 19.60 -10.68 3.91
N SER A 21 19.55 -11.40 5.03
CA SER A 21 18.39 -12.21 5.42
C SER A 21 17.17 -11.35 5.72
N SER A 22 17.34 -10.17 6.34
CA SER A 22 16.27 -9.20 6.60
C SER A 22 15.69 -8.65 5.30
N THR A 23 16.53 -8.32 4.31
CA THR A 23 16.09 -7.82 3.00
C THR A 23 15.31 -8.88 2.21
N ALA A 24 15.79 -10.13 2.19
CA ALA A 24 15.09 -11.24 1.53
C ALA A 24 13.72 -11.51 2.18
N SER A 25 13.67 -11.54 3.52
CA SER A 25 12.42 -11.66 4.27
C SER A 25 11.46 -10.49 4.00
N GLY A 26 11.99 -9.27 3.91
CA GLY A 26 11.21 -8.08 3.61
C GLY A 26 10.56 -8.13 2.22
N ASN A 27 11.31 -8.54 1.21
CA ASN A 27 10.78 -8.71 -0.15
C ASN A 27 9.71 -9.81 -0.19
N LEU A 28 9.93 -10.95 0.48
CA LEU A 28 8.95 -12.02 0.57
C LEU A 28 7.66 -11.54 1.27
N ASN A 29 7.78 -10.80 2.37
CA ASN A 29 6.62 -10.22 3.05
C ASN A 29 5.85 -9.27 2.13
N CYS A 30 6.53 -8.43 1.35
CA CYS A 30 5.87 -7.53 0.40
C CYS A 30 5.15 -8.32 -0.70
N MET A 31 5.76 -9.36 -1.28
CA MET A 31 5.12 -10.21 -2.29
C MET A 31 3.87 -10.91 -1.75
N LEU A 32 3.97 -11.52 -0.56
CA LEU A 32 2.83 -12.17 0.10
C LEU A 32 1.71 -11.16 0.40
N ALA A 33 2.06 -9.99 0.93
CA ALA A 33 1.10 -8.94 1.21
C ALA A 33 0.34 -8.50 -0.04
N VAL A 34 1.04 -8.29 -1.15
CA VAL A 34 0.43 -7.89 -2.44
C VAL A 34 -0.44 -9.01 -3.00
N GLY A 35 -0.01 -10.28 -2.90
CA GLY A 35 -0.84 -11.43 -3.28
C GLY A 35 -2.16 -11.47 -2.50
N LEU A 36 -2.10 -11.35 -1.17
CA LEU A 36 -3.28 -11.31 -0.31
C LEU A 36 -4.18 -10.10 -0.60
N PHE A 37 -3.58 -8.91 -0.79
CA PHE A 37 -4.28 -7.68 -1.14
C PHE A 37 -5.08 -7.82 -2.44
N SER A 38 -4.52 -8.53 -3.42
CA SER A 38 -5.11 -8.71 -4.74
C SER A 38 -6.43 -9.48 -4.72
N PHE A 39 -6.67 -10.36 -3.74
CA PHE A 39 -7.97 -11.02 -3.56
C PHE A 39 -9.10 -10.05 -3.21
N GLY A 40 -8.77 -8.89 -2.66
CA GLY A 40 -9.76 -7.89 -2.29
C GLY A 40 -10.49 -7.26 -3.46
N PHE A 41 -9.84 -7.14 -4.63
CA PHE A 41 -10.44 -6.49 -5.80
C PHE A 41 -11.56 -7.30 -6.43
N PRO A 42 -11.38 -8.60 -6.72
CA PRO A 42 -12.49 -9.46 -7.18
C PRO A 42 -13.62 -9.56 -6.15
N ALA A 43 -13.28 -9.72 -4.87
CA ALA A 43 -14.28 -9.75 -3.81
C ALA A 43 -15.10 -8.45 -3.75
N ALA A 44 -14.44 -7.30 -3.80
CA ALA A 44 -15.13 -6.00 -3.85
C ALA A 44 -15.96 -5.83 -5.13
N ASN A 45 -15.49 -6.35 -6.27
CA ASN A 45 -16.23 -6.28 -7.53
C ASN A 45 -17.61 -6.96 -7.42
N SER A 46 -17.64 -8.18 -6.88
CA SER A 46 -18.91 -8.91 -6.67
C SER A 46 -19.78 -8.25 -5.61
N LEU A 47 -19.20 -7.78 -4.50
CA LEU A 47 -19.97 -7.13 -3.44
C LEU A 47 -20.57 -5.78 -3.89
N LEU A 48 -19.88 -5.02 -4.74
CA LEU A 48 -20.37 -3.74 -5.26
C LEU A 48 -21.63 -3.85 -6.14
N GLU A 49 -21.98 -5.05 -6.60
CA GLU A 49 -23.21 -5.28 -7.36
C GLU A 49 -24.46 -5.05 -6.50
N THR A 50 -24.37 -5.25 -5.19
CA THR A 50 -25.51 -5.17 -4.27
C THR A 50 -25.28 -4.21 -3.11
N TRP A 51 -24.03 -4.06 -2.65
CA TRP A 51 -23.65 -3.21 -1.52
C TRP A 51 -23.37 -1.77 -1.96
N GLY A 52 -23.80 -0.81 -1.16
CA GLY A 52 -23.36 0.58 -1.33
C GLY A 52 -21.87 0.74 -1.01
N ILE A 53 -21.16 1.60 -1.75
CA ILE A 53 -19.71 1.83 -1.59
C ILE A 53 -19.36 2.19 -0.15
N ILE A 54 -20.12 3.11 0.47
CA ILE A 54 -19.83 3.65 1.80
C ILE A 54 -20.06 2.59 2.88
N SER A 55 -21.15 1.81 2.76
CA SER A 55 -21.43 0.71 3.69
C SER A 55 -20.41 -0.41 3.56
N LEU A 56 -20.06 -0.79 2.34
CA LEU A 56 -19.11 -1.87 2.06
C LEU A 56 -17.73 -1.58 2.65
N ILE A 57 -17.18 -0.39 2.37
CA ILE A 57 -15.84 -0.05 2.86
C ILE A 57 -15.81 0.13 4.38
N THR A 58 -16.90 0.64 4.96
CA THR A 58 -17.02 0.80 6.42
C THR A 58 -17.06 -0.57 7.10
N LEU A 59 -17.89 -1.48 6.62
CA LEU A 59 -18.00 -2.84 7.18
C LEU A 59 -16.69 -3.61 7.01
N ARG A 60 -16.06 -3.55 5.82
CA ARG A 60 -14.74 -4.15 5.57
C ARG A 60 -13.71 -3.69 6.60
N ASN A 61 -13.61 -2.38 6.81
CA ASN A 61 -12.60 -1.81 7.71
C ASN A 61 -12.89 -2.17 9.18
N LEU A 62 -14.18 -2.19 9.57
CA LEU A 62 -14.61 -2.62 10.89
C LEU A 62 -14.26 -4.09 11.15
N LEU A 63 -14.59 -4.99 10.22
CA LEU A 63 -14.26 -6.42 10.33
C LEU A 63 -12.74 -6.65 10.34
N GLY A 64 -11.97 -5.89 9.55
CA GLY A 64 -10.53 -5.90 9.56
C GLY A 64 -9.93 -5.42 10.88
N LEU A 65 -10.50 -4.36 11.48
CA LEU A 65 -10.10 -3.88 12.80
C LEU A 65 -10.38 -4.93 13.89
N ILE A 66 -11.57 -5.51 13.89
CA ILE A 66 -11.94 -6.58 14.85
C ILE A 66 -10.95 -7.74 14.73
N PHE A 67 -10.62 -8.16 13.53
CA PHE A 67 -9.64 -9.23 13.27
C PHE A 67 -8.26 -8.87 13.85
N LEU A 68 -7.73 -7.66 13.58
CA LEU A 68 -6.41 -7.24 14.03
C LEU A 68 -6.35 -7.07 15.56
N VAL A 69 -7.40 -6.50 16.17
CA VAL A 69 -7.51 -6.38 17.63
C VAL A 69 -7.58 -7.77 18.28
N GLY A 70 -8.40 -8.67 17.72
CA GLY A 70 -8.50 -10.05 18.18
C GLY A 70 -7.16 -10.80 18.06
N LEU A 71 -6.49 -10.68 16.91
CA LEU A 71 -5.19 -11.30 16.69
C LEU A 71 -4.13 -10.75 17.66
N MET A 72 -4.14 -9.45 17.91
CA MET A 72 -3.23 -8.81 18.86
C MET A 72 -3.51 -9.27 20.28
N ALA A 73 -4.77 -9.32 20.71
CA ALA A 73 -5.17 -9.80 22.03
C ALA A 73 -4.76 -11.26 22.27
N LEU A 74 -4.89 -12.11 21.23
CA LEU A 74 -4.50 -13.53 21.31
C LEU A 74 -2.98 -13.75 21.30
N THR A 75 -2.21 -12.92 20.57
CA THR A 75 -0.76 -13.12 20.38
C THR A 75 0.09 -12.37 21.41
N LEU A 76 -0.31 -11.16 21.81
CA LEU A 76 0.43 -10.28 22.70
C LEU A 76 -0.28 -10.05 24.06
N GLY A 77 -1.48 -10.60 24.22
CA GLY A 77 -2.32 -10.42 25.39
C GLY A 77 -3.16 -9.12 25.35
N ALA A 78 -4.36 -9.15 25.94
CA ALA A 78 -5.28 -8.02 25.93
C ALA A 78 -4.70 -6.76 26.61
N ALA A 79 -3.81 -6.92 27.60
CA ALA A 79 -3.14 -5.80 28.25
C ALA A 79 -2.27 -4.97 27.31
N SER A 80 -1.77 -5.54 26.21
CA SER A 80 -0.97 -4.82 25.22
C SER A 80 -1.78 -3.73 24.49
N LEU A 81 -3.09 -3.88 24.41
CA LEU A 81 -3.99 -2.92 23.75
C LEU A 81 -4.05 -1.57 24.51
N SER A 82 -3.98 -1.59 25.84
CA SER A 82 -4.05 -0.36 26.65
C SER A 82 -2.82 0.54 26.53
N GLN A 83 -1.70 -0.01 26.10
CA GLN A 83 -0.41 0.70 25.98
C GLN A 83 -0.19 1.31 24.60
N LEU A 84 -1.13 1.12 23.65
CA LEU A 84 -0.97 1.60 22.29
C LEU A 84 -1.19 3.10 22.16
N PRO A 85 -0.45 3.79 21.29
CA PRO A 85 -0.62 5.21 21.01
C PRO A 85 -1.83 5.44 20.06
N TRP A 86 -3.03 5.07 20.51
CA TRP A 86 -4.27 5.10 19.75
C TRP A 86 -4.55 6.45 19.08
N ARG A 87 -4.31 7.56 19.81
CA ARG A 87 -4.59 8.90 19.29
C ARG A 87 -3.73 9.23 18.06
N LYS A 88 -2.42 8.93 18.12
CA LYS A 88 -1.49 9.21 17.01
C LYS A 88 -1.75 8.26 15.86
N GLY A 89 -1.98 6.96 16.15
CA GLY A 89 -2.34 5.95 15.16
C GLY A 89 -3.65 6.27 14.47
N PHE A 90 -4.64 6.76 15.21
CA PHE A 90 -5.93 7.20 14.64
C PHE A 90 -5.74 8.25 13.55
N TRP A 91 -5.01 9.33 13.79
CA TRP A 91 -4.84 10.39 12.80
C TRP A 91 -4.06 9.94 11.55
N ILE A 92 -2.99 9.13 11.72
CA ILE A 92 -2.28 8.56 10.58
C ILE A 92 -3.21 7.65 9.77
N GLY A 93 -3.98 6.80 10.46
CA GLY A 93 -4.95 5.92 9.85
C GLY A 93 -6.08 6.65 9.15
N PHE A 94 -6.63 7.68 9.78
CA PHE A 94 -7.74 8.49 9.26
C PHE A 94 -7.37 9.16 7.92
N PHE A 95 -6.26 9.90 7.87
CA PHE A 95 -5.85 10.61 6.66
C PHE A 95 -5.17 9.71 5.64
N GLY A 96 -4.26 8.82 6.06
CA GLY A 96 -3.49 7.99 5.13
C GLY A 96 -4.27 6.81 4.57
N PHE A 97 -4.90 6.05 5.45
CA PHE A 97 -5.56 4.80 5.04
C PHE A 97 -7.07 4.94 4.90
N GLY A 98 -7.73 5.78 5.72
CA GLY A 98 -9.17 5.96 5.69
C GLY A 98 -9.63 6.63 4.40
N ILE A 99 -9.12 7.83 4.12
CA ILE A 99 -9.39 8.53 2.86
C ILE A 99 -8.90 7.67 1.69
N GLY A 100 -7.68 7.13 1.78
CA GLY A 100 -7.10 6.29 0.72
C GLY A 100 -7.96 5.07 0.37
N SER A 101 -8.49 4.35 1.36
CA SER A 101 -9.32 3.16 1.12
C SER A 101 -10.66 3.50 0.48
N MET A 102 -11.29 4.60 0.90
CA MET A 102 -12.52 5.10 0.29
C MET A 102 -12.30 5.49 -1.17
N LEU A 103 -11.24 6.24 -1.45
CA LEU A 103 -10.90 6.67 -2.80
C LEU A 103 -10.53 5.47 -3.71
N LEU A 104 -9.85 4.44 -3.17
CA LEU A 104 -9.51 3.27 -3.96
C LEU A 104 -10.75 2.46 -4.34
N LEU A 105 -11.71 2.27 -3.42
CA LEU A 105 -12.96 1.59 -3.72
C LEU A 105 -13.84 2.42 -4.66
N LEU A 106 -13.85 3.75 -4.50
CA LEU A 106 -14.53 4.65 -5.44
C LEU A 106 -13.89 4.56 -6.83
N SER A 107 -12.56 4.54 -6.95
CA SER A 107 -11.86 4.31 -8.20
C SER A 107 -12.30 2.99 -8.85
N GLN A 108 -12.38 1.91 -8.08
CA GLN A 108 -12.82 0.60 -8.56
C GLN A 108 -14.27 0.62 -9.07
N SER A 109 -15.19 1.27 -8.35
CA SER A 109 -16.61 1.36 -8.74
C SER A 109 -16.84 2.20 -10.00
N MET A 110 -15.97 3.19 -10.27
CA MET A 110 -16.01 4.02 -11.48
C MET A 110 -15.31 3.37 -12.68
N THR A 111 -14.48 2.35 -12.44
CA THR A 111 -13.69 1.68 -13.46
C THR A 111 -13.91 0.17 -13.41
N ASN A 112 -12.93 -0.57 -12.94
CA ASN A 112 -12.99 -2.01 -12.68
C ASN A 112 -11.86 -2.44 -11.74
N ALA A 113 -11.88 -3.71 -11.30
CA ALA A 113 -10.91 -4.28 -10.38
C ALA A 113 -9.45 -4.13 -10.88
N VAL A 114 -9.19 -4.37 -12.17
CA VAL A 114 -7.84 -4.28 -12.74
C VAL A 114 -7.36 -2.84 -12.81
N THR A 115 -8.19 -1.90 -13.27
CA THR A 115 -7.84 -0.47 -13.35
C THR A 115 -7.56 0.14 -11.97
N ALA A 116 -8.36 -0.20 -10.95
CA ALA A 116 -8.10 0.24 -9.59
C ALA A 116 -6.77 -0.33 -9.05
N THR A 117 -6.45 -1.58 -9.40
CA THR A 117 -5.17 -2.19 -9.02
C THR A 117 -3.98 -1.54 -9.73
N LEU A 118 -4.16 -1.14 -11.00
CA LEU A 118 -3.16 -0.36 -11.73
C LEU A 118 -2.92 0.99 -11.08
N ALA A 119 -3.97 1.66 -10.61
CA ALA A 119 -3.83 2.88 -9.83
C ALA A 119 -3.06 2.61 -8.52
N ALA A 120 -3.33 1.50 -7.82
CA ALA A 120 -2.54 1.10 -6.64
C ALA A 120 -1.07 0.83 -6.99
N ALA A 121 -0.78 0.26 -8.15
CA ALA A 121 0.59 0.01 -8.64
C ALA A 121 1.38 1.30 -8.95
N THR A 122 0.75 2.48 -8.94
CA THR A 122 1.45 3.77 -9.05
C THR A 122 2.13 4.19 -7.74
N MET A 123 1.89 3.47 -6.63
CA MET A 123 2.42 3.81 -5.30
C MET A 123 3.95 4.07 -5.27
N PRO A 124 4.82 3.38 -6.04
CA PRO A 124 6.24 3.68 -6.09
C PRO A 124 6.56 5.11 -6.57
N ILE A 125 5.80 5.60 -7.55
CA ILE A 125 5.94 6.97 -8.05
C ILE A 125 5.46 7.96 -7.00
N CYS A 126 4.32 7.69 -6.35
CA CYS A 126 3.81 8.50 -5.26
C CYS A 126 4.79 8.54 -4.07
N ALA A 127 5.40 7.40 -3.72
CA ALA A 127 6.44 7.34 -2.68
C ALA A 127 7.66 8.20 -3.04
N LEU A 128 8.13 8.14 -4.29
CA LEU A 128 9.25 8.95 -4.76
C LEU A 128 8.89 10.45 -4.79
N ALA A 129 7.67 10.80 -5.22
CA ALA A 129 7.19 12.18 -5.19
C ALA A 129 7.15 12.73 -3.76
N LEU A 130 6.75 11.91 -2.78
CA LEU A 130 6.81 12.27 -1.36
C LEU A 130 8.24 12.48 -0.86
N GLU A 131 9.19 11.65 -1.28
CA GLU A 131 10.61 11.84 -0.96
C GLU A 131 11.18 13.13 -1.57
N VAL A 132 10.75 13.50 -2.77
CA VAL A 132 11.09 14.79 -3.38
C VAL A 132 10.52 15.95 -2.56
N ALA A 133 9.25 15.86 -2.19
CA ALA A 133 8.55 16.95 -1.49
C ALA A 133 9.02 17.10 -0.03
N LEU A 134 9.25 15.98 0.68
CA LEU A 134 9.54 15.98 2.12
C LEU A 134 11.03 15.90 2.45
N ASP A 135 11.83 15.25 1.59
CA ASP A 135 13.26 15.03 1.83
C ASP A 135 14.14 15.85 0.86
N GLY A 136 13.54 16.74 0.03
CA GLY A 136 14.26 17.63 -0.87
C GLY A 136 15.01 16.93 -2.00
N LYS A 137 14.64 15.70 -2.40
CA LYS A 137 15.23 15.02 -3.55
C LYS A 137 14.92 15.78 -4.85
N ARG A 138 15.87 15.81 -5.79
CA ARG A 138 15.68 16.50 -7.08
C ARG A 138 14.89 15.62 -8.04
N LEU A 139 13.94 16.23 -8.75
CA LEU A 139 13.25 15.61 -9.88
C LEU A 139 14.24 15.35 -11.01
N THR A 140 14.17 14.17 -11.61
CA THR A 140 14.97 13.79 -12.77
C THR A 140 14.07 13.67 -14.01
N LEU A 141 14.65 13.86 -15.20
CA LEU A 141 13.92 13.63 -16.45
C LEU A 141 13.38 12.19 -16.54
N ARG A 142 14.12 11.19 -16.01
CA ARG A 142 13.66 9.80 -15.93
C ARG A 142 12.40 9.65 -15.09
N PHE A 143 12.30 10.40 -13.99
CA PHE A 143 11.08 10.42 -13.18
C PHE A 143 9.90 10.97 -13.98
N LEU A 144 10.06 12.07 -14.69
CA LEU A 144 8.98 12.67 -15.49
C LEU A 144 8.53 11.74 -16.62
N ILE A 145 9.46 11.12 -17.35
CA ILE A 145 9.14 10.12 -18.38
C ILE A 145 8.42 8.90 -17.75
N GLY A 146 8.90 8.44 -16.59
CA GLY A 146 8.27 7.34 -15.85
C GLY A 146 6.82 7.67 -15.46
N VAL A 147 6.55 8.87 -14.96
CA VAL A 147 5.18 9.34 -14.66
C VAL A 147 4.32 9.35 -15.92
N ALA A 148 4.82 9.86 -17.04
CA ALA A 148 4.08 9.86 -18.30
C ALA A 148 3.72 8.44 -18.77
N LEU A 149 4.66 7.49 -18.68
CA LEU A 149 4.40 6.08 -19.00
C LEU A 149 3.38 5.43 -18.06
N VAL A 150 3.42 5.77 -16.77
CA VAL A 150 2.44 5.26 -15.80
C VAL A 150 1.03 5.75 -16.12
N VAL A 151 0.88 7.03 -16.45
CA VAL A 151 -0.41 7.59 -16.85
C VAL A 151 -0.88 6.93 -18.16
N LEU A 152 -0.02 6.83 -19.16
CA LEU A 152 -0.34 6.16 -20.44
C LEU A 152 -0.73 4.69 -20.22
N GLY A 153 0.01 3.94 -19.41
CA GLY A 153 -0.29 2.56 -19.08
C GLY A 153 -1.63 2.39 -18.38
N GLY A 154 -1.91 3.26 -17.41
CA GLY A 154 -3.21 3.28 -16.71
C GLY A 154 -4.38 3.60 -17.63
N LEU A 155 -4.23 4.60 -18.51
CA LEU A 155 -5.23 4.97 -19.50
C LEU A 155 -5.46 3.83 -20.52
N THR A 156 -4.40 3.21 -21.00
CA THR A 156 -4.50 2.05 -21.91
C THR A 156 -5.26 0.90 -21.28
N ALA A 157 -4.93 0.56 -20.03
CA ALA A 157 -5.56 -0.55 -19.33
C ALA A 157 -7.02 -0.30 -18.93
N SER A 158 -7.40 0.94 -18.71
CA SER A 158 -8.80 1.29 -18.41
C SER A 158 -9.72 1.14 -19.63
N GLY A 159 -9.16 0.90 -20.83
CA GLY A 159 -9.96 0.76 -22.05
C GLY A 159 -10.60 2.07 -22.51
N ILE A 160 -10.05 3.21 -22.06
CA ILE A 160 -10.60 4.53 -22.40
C ILE A 160 -10.59 4.71 -23.91
N GLN A 161 -11.77 4.73 -24.50
CA GLN A 161 -11.97 5.40 -25.79
C GLN A 161 -11.88 6.90 -25.54
N PHE A 162 -11.18 7.62 -26.40
CA PHE A 162 -11.06 9.08 -26.30
C PHE A 162 -12.45 9.70 -26.11
N GLY A 163 -12.71 10.25 -24.90
CA GLY A 163 -14.00 10.86 -24.55
C GLY A 163 -14.68 10.29 -23.30
N ASP A 164 -14.23 9.15 -22.77
CA ASP A 164 -14.81 8.58 -21.54
C ASP A 164 -14.20 9.21 -20.28
N PHE A 165 -14.75 10.37 -19.92
CA PHE A 165 -14.26 11.19 -18.80
C PHE A 165 -14.33 10.45 -17.46
N GLN A 166 -15.32 9.58 -17.26
CA GLN A 166 -15.53 8.89 -15.96
C GLN A 166 -14.41 7.87 -15.67
N LEU A 167 -13.98 7.11 -16.67
CA LEU A 167 -12.89 6.14 -16.50
C LEU A 167 -11.56 6.85 -16.17
N GLY A 168 -11.27 7.97 -16.84
CA GLY A 168 -10.09 8.79 -16.57
C GLY A 168 -10.10 9.37 -15.16
N LEU A 169 -11.24 9.88 -14.70
CA LEU A 169 -11.42 10.40 -13.35
C LEU A 169 -11.25 9.29 -12.30
N GLY A 170 -11.82 8.10 -12.54
CA GLY A 170 -11.65 6.95 -11.65
C GLY A 170 -10.19 6.57 -11.45
N PHE A 171 -9.38 6.55 -12.50
CA PHE A 171 -7.93 6.28 -12.39
C PHE A 171 -7.20 7.38 -11.60
N LEU A 172 -7.53 8.66 -11.81
CA LEU A 172 -6.96 9.78 -11.04
C LEU A 172 -7.30 9.71 -9.56
N ILE A 173 -8.54 9.34 -9.22
CA ILE A 173 -8.97 9.10 -7.82
C ILE A 173 -8.11 7.97 -7.21
N GLY A 174 -7.87 6.90 -7.95
CA GLY A 174 -7.00 5.81 -7.51
C GLY A 174 -5.53 6.24 -7.32
N LEU A 175 -5.03 7.15 -8.15
CA LEU A 175 -3.70 7.75 -7.99
C LEU A 175 -3.60 8.59 -6.69
N CYS A 176 -4.64 9.36 -6.36
CA CYS A 176 -4.73 10.06 -5.07
C CYS A 176 -4.74 9.07 -3.90
N ALA A 177 -5.49 7.97 -4.01
CA ALA A 177 -5.50 6.90 -3.00
C ALA A 177 -4.10 6.33 -2.77
N SER A 178 -3.35 6.06 -3.84
CA SER A 178 -1.98 5.53 -3.78
C SER A 178 -0.99 6.50 -3.11
N SER A 179 -1.17 7.81 -3.33
CA SER A 179 -0.37 8.84 -2.68
C SER A 179 -0.62 8.85 -1.16
N LEU A 180 -1.87 8.72 -0.74
CA LEU A 180 -2.25 8.64 0.67
C LEU A 180 -1.74 7.35 1.33
N PHE A 181 -1.83 6.21 0.65
CA PHE A 181 -1.28 4.94 1.13
C PHE A 181 0.25 4.97 1.26
N ALA A 182 0.95 5.60 0.32
CA ALA A 182 2.40 5.79 0.40
C ALA A 182 2.77 6.63 1.62
N TRP A 183 2.08 7.75 1.83
CA TRP A 183 2.27 8.60 3.00
C TRP A 183 1.93 7.87 4.30
N GLY A 184 0.78 7.22 4.38
CA GLY A 184 0.32 6.48 5.56
C GLY A 184 1.27 5.36 5.94
N SER A 185 1.76 4.57 4.97
CA SER A 185 2.72 3.49 5.21
C SER A 185 4.06 4.02 5.71
N ARG A 186 4.58 5.10 5.10
CA ARG A 186 5.81 5.77 5.55
C ARG A 186 5.66 6.34 6.95
N ALA A 187 4.58 7.08 7.20
CA ALA A 187 4.30 7.68 8.50
C ALA A 187 4.15 6.62 9.59
N THR A 188 3.44 5.52 9.32
CA THR A 188 3.25 4.41 10.26
C THR A 188 4.58 3.83 10.73
N VAL A 189 5.51 3.57 9.80
CA VAL A 189 6.81 2.99 10.15
C VAL A 189 7.70 4.01 10.86
N LYS A 190 7.70 5.28 10.42
CA LYS A 190 8.54 6.34 10.96
C LYS A 190 8.12 6.78 12.37
N GLU A 191 6.80 6.87 12.60
CA GLU A 191 6.25 7.43 13.83
C GLU A 191 6.12 6.42 14.99
N PHE A 192 6.20 5.12 14.67
CA PHE A 192 6.10 4.04 15.65
C PHE A 192 7.26 3.05 15.55
N PRO A 193 8.54 3.49 15.67
CA PRO A 193 9.70 2.60 15.50
C PRO A 193 9.71 1.46 16.53
N GLU A 194 9.22 1.69 17.75
CA GLU A 194 9.22 0.72 18.87
C GLU A 194 8.05 -0.27 18.82
N LEU A 195 7.00 0.00 18.01
CA LEU A 195 5.86 -0.89 17.96
C LEU A 195 6.12 -2.08 17.04
N THR A 196 5.55 -3.24 17.37
CA THR A 196 5.51 -4.38 16.48
C THR A 196 4.72 -4.05 15.20
N PRO A 197 4.97 -4.70 14.06
CA PRO A 197 4.19 -4.47 12.83
C PRO A 197 2.69 -4.66 13.02
N LEU A 198 2.27 -5.66 13.83
CA LEU A 198 0.87 -5.89 14.15
C LEU A 198 0.26 -4.71 14.92
N ALA A 199 0.97 -4.21 15.95
CA ALA A 199 0.51 -3.07 16.75
C ALA A 199 0.40 -1.80 15.88
N ARG A 200 1.39 -1.53 15.01
CA ARG A 200 1.36 -0.41 14.04
C ARG A 200 0.12 -0.48 13.15
N THR A 201 -0.15 -1.66 12.60
CA THR A 201 -1.31 -1.88 11.72
C THR A 201 -2.61 -1.71 12.49
N THR A 202 -2.72 -2.25 13.70
CA THR A 202 -3.93 -2.16 14.52
C THR A 202 -4.30 -0.71 14.84
N VAL A 203 -3.35 0.11 15.31
CA VAL A 203 -3.63 1.52 15.66
C VAL A 203 -4.00 2.37 14.46
N THR A 204 -3.42 2.12 13.29
CA THR A 204 -3.75 2.86 12.07
C THR A 204 -5.06 2.38 11.43
N THR A 205 -5.39 1.09 11.56
CA THR A 205 -6.69 0.56 11.11
C THR A 205 -7.85 1.13 11.90
N LEU A 206 -7.66 1.47 13.19
CA LEU A 206 -8.67 2.22 13.95
C LEU A 206 -9.01 3.56 13.29
N GLY A 207 -7.99 4.33 12.88
CA GLY A 207 -8.21 5.60 12.19
C GLY A 207 -8.87 5.42 10.83
N MET A 208 -8.45 4.39 10.08
CA MET A 208 -9.05 4.03 8.81
C MET A 208 -10.55 3.71 8.97
N THR A 209 -10.90 2.90 9.96
CA THR A 209 -12.29 2.57 10.29
C THR A 209 -13.06 3.82 10.74
N GLY A 210 -12.43 4.65 11.58
CA GLY A 210 -13.03 5.89 12.08
C GLY A 210 -13.41 6.88 10.99
N PHE A 211 -12.54 7.05 9.95
CA PHE A 211 -12.87 7.87 8.79
C PHE A 211 -14.10 7.34 8.04
N CYS A 212 -14.08 6.03 7.72
CA CYS A 212 -15.19 5.43 6.95
C CYS A 212 -16.50 5.44 7.75
N ALA A 213 -16.45 5.20 9.06
CA ALA A 213 -17.61 5.32 9.94
C ALA A 213 -18.14 6.77 9.99
N PHE A 214 -17.26 7.77 10.08
CA PHE A 214 -17.65 9.19 10.02
C PHE A 214 -18.35 9.51 8.72
N VAL A 215 -17.84 9.07 7.57
CA VAL A 215 -18.48 9.27 6.27
C VAL A 215 -19.80 8.51 6.19
N PHE A 216 -19.88 7.28 6.69
CA PHE A 216 -21.08 6.45 6.68
C PHE A 216 -22.23 7.10 7.49
N PHE A 217 -21.96 7.51 8.72
CA PHE A 217 -22.98 8.16 9.55
C PHE A 217 -23.38 9.52 8.97
N GLY A 218 -22.44 10.30 8.44
CA GLY A 218 -22.75 11.53 7.72
C GLY A 218 -23.65 11.28 6.51
N ALA A 219 -23.33 10.27 5.70
CA ALA A 219 -24.13 9.91 4.53
C ALA A 219 -25.54 9.42 4.92
N LEU A 220 -25.69 8.72 6.04
CA LEU A 220 -27.02 8.34 6.56
C LEU A 220 -27.84 9.56 6.98
N ILE A 221 -27.25 10.50 7.71
CA ILE A 221 -27.93 11.72 8.18
C ILE A 221 -28.41 12.56 6.99
N PHE A 222 -27.53 12.73 5.98
CA PHE A 222 -27.86 13.53 4.79
C PHE A 222 -28.56 12.74 3.69
N LYS A 223 -28.93 11.47 3.94
CA LYS A 223 -29.59 10.57 2.98
C LYS A 223 -28.84 10.47 1.64
N MET A 224 -27.51 10.44 1.69
CA MET A 224 -26.66 10.34 0.51
C MET A 224 -26.68 8.91 -0.07
N PRO A 225 -26.48 8.72 -1.39
CA PRO A 225 -26.38 7.41 -1.98
C PRO A 225 -25.12 6.67 -1.49
N GLY A 226 -25.09 5.33 -1.67
CA GLY A 226 -23.92 4.51 -1.33
C GLY A 226 -23.95 3.92 0.08
N THR A 227 -25.04 4.08 0.83
CA THR A 227 -25.25 3.53 2.19
C THR A 227 -26.11 2.26 2.20
N THR A 228 -26.39 1.68 1.03
CA THR A 228 -27.21 0.47 0.91
C THR A 228 -26.50 -0.71 1.60
N VAL A 229 -27.24 -1.39 2.48
CA VAL A 229 -26.84 -2.66 3.11
C VAL A 229 -27.87 -3.70 2.69
N PRO A 230 -27.54 -4.63 1.79
CA PRO A 230 -28.49 -5.69 1.39
C PRO A 230 -28.62 -6.71 2.50
N THR A 231 -29.57 -7.64 2.37
CA THR A 231 -29.59 -8.85 3.18
C THR A 231 -28.43 -9.74 2.72
N PRO A 232 -27.40 -9.99 3.58
CA PRO A 232 -26.22 -10.74 3.15
C PRO A 232 -26.58 -12.20 2.80
N THR A 233 -26.05 -12.69 1.71
CA THR A 233 -26.04 -14.12 1.37
C THR A 233 -24.82 -14.81 1.99
N ASP A 234 -24.81 -16.15 2.02
CA ASP A 234 -23.64 -16.92 2.48
C ASP A 234 -22.39 -16.58 1.65
N ASN A 235 -22.56 -16.33 0.36
CA ASN A 235 -21.47 -15.92 -0.53
C ASN A 235 -20.95 -14.53 -0.16
N ASP A 236 -21.83 -13.56 0.14
CA ASP A 236 -21.43 -12.24 0.59
C ASP A 236 -20.60 -12.30 1.87
N PHE A 237 -20.98 -13.19 2.80
CA PHE A 237 -20.24 -13.37 4.04
C PHE A 237 -18.81 -13.87 3.78
N ILE A 238 -18.64 -14.86 2.91
CA ILE A 238 -17.31 -15.38 2.52
C ILE A 238 -16.49 -14.27 1.84
N LEU A 239 -17.09 -13.54 0.90
CA LEU A 239 -16.42 -12.45 0.20
C LEU A 239 -16.03 -11.30 1.14
N LEU A 240 -16.88 -10.96 2.12
CA LEU A 240 -16.57 -9.97 3.15
C LEU A 240 -15.40 -10.41 4.04
N LEU A 241 -15.31 -11.68 4.41
CA LEU A 241 -14.17 -12.21 5.16
C LEU A 241 -12.87 -12.16 4.34
N ILE A 242 -12.93 -12.56 3.07
CA ILE A 242 -11.78 -12.43 2.16
C ILE A 242 -11.36 -10.97 2.05
N TYR A 243 -12.30 -10.06 1.85
CA TYR A 243 -12.05 -8.64 1.67
C TYR A 243 -11.52 -7.97 2.94
N ALA A 244 -12.03 -8.34 4.14
CA ALA A 244 -11.66 -7.73 5.40
C ALA A 244 -10.47 -8.41 6.09
N TRP A 245 -10.43 -9.74 6.17
CA TRP A 245 -9.40 -10.45 6.92
C TRP A 245 -8.16 -10.75 6.08
N CYS A 246 -8.39 -11.26 4.87
CA CYS A 246 -7.29 -11.63 3.97
C CYS A 246 -6.68 -10.37 3.32
N ALA A 247 -7.49 -9.61 2.57
CA ALA A 247 -7.02 -8.51 1.74
C ALA A 247 -6.77 -7.20 2.51
N LEU A 248 -7.30 -7.05 3.73
CA LEU A 248 -6.97 -5.94 4.62
C LEU A 248 -6.13 -6.41 5.81
N GLY A 249 -6.68 -7.21 6.72
CA GLY A 249 -6.05 -7.51 8.00
C GLY A 249 -4.66 -8.15 7.86
N LEU A 250 -4.59 -9.33 7.25
CA LEU A 250 -3.34 -10.06 7.03
C LEU A 250 -2.41 -9.33 6.05
N SER A 251 -2.95 -8.88 4.92
CA SER A 251 -2.18 -8.17 3.90
C SER A 251 -1.51 -6.93 4.48
N GLN A 252 -2.26 -6.06 5.16
CA GLN A 252 -1.74 -4.81 5.73
C GLN A 252 -0.71 -5.07 6.83
N TRP A 253 -0.93 -6.07 7.68
CA TRP A 253 0.05 -6.45 8.70
C TRP A 253 1.37 -6.90 8.10
N ILE A 254 1.31 -7.83 7.13
CA ILE A 254 2.51 -8.33 6.43
C ILE A 254 3.17 -7.20 5.62
N TRP A 255 2.37 -6.31 5.00
CA TRP A 255 2.85 -5.13 4.28
C TRP A 255 3.67 -4.20 5.18
N ILE A 256 3.11 -3.78 6.32
CA ILE A 256 3.81 -2.89 7.26
C ILE A 256 5.09 -3.53 7.82
N ARG A 257 5.09 -4.87 7.99
CA ARG A 257 6.30 -5.61 8.33
C ARG A 257 7.35 -5.51 7.22
N GLY A 258 6.95 -5.74 5.97
CA GLY A 258 7.82 -5.63 4.81
C GLY A 258 8.37 -4.20 4.62
N VAL A 259 7.51 -3.18 4.71
CA VAL A 259 7.91 -1.76 4.64
C VAL A 259 8.93 -1.42 5.73
N GLY A 260 8.76 -1.95 6.93
CA GLY A 260 9.74 -1.77 8.03
C GLY A 260 11.10 -2.40 7.75
N GLN A 261 11.17 -3.46 6.93
CA GLN A 261 12.40 -4.19 6.61
C GLN A 261 13.14 -3.63 5.39
N VAL A 262 12.41 -3.23 4.33
CA VAL A 262 13.03 -2.81 3.06
C VAL A 262 12.79 -1.33 2.71
N GLY A 263 11.97 -0.63 3.49
CA GLY A 263 11.53 0.74 3.23
C GLY A 263 10.40 0.81 2.19
N ILE A 264 9.66 1.95 2.22
CA ILE A 264 8.47 2.13 1.37
C ILE A 264 8.83 2.13 -0.13
N GLY A 265 9.97 2.71 -0.50
CA GLY A 265 10.42 2.76 -1.88
C GLY A 265 10.61 1.39 -2.51
N VAL A 266 11.27 0.45 -1.81
CA VAL A 266 11.46 -0.93 -2.29
C VAL A 266 10.18 -1.75 -2.17
N ALA A 267 9.47 -1.63 -1.03
CA ALA A 267 8.22 -2.35 -0.80
C ALA A 267 7.20 -2.08 -1.90
N SER A 268 7.02 -0.81 -2.27
CA SER A 268 6.00 -0.40 -3.25
C SER A 268 6.22 -0.97 -4.66
N PHE A 269 7.45 -1.37 -5.03
CA PHE A 269 7.70 -2.05 -6.31
C PHE A 269 6.90 -3.35 -6.46
N HIS A 270 6.66 -4.06 -5.36
CA HIS A 270 5.93 -5.33 -5.42
C HIS A 270 4.46 -5.13 -5.83
N LEU A 271 3.90 -3.91 -5.63
CA LEU A 271 2.55 -3.59 -6.08
C LEU A 271 2.40 -3.62 -7.61
N ASN A 272 3.49 -3.54 -8.38
CA ASN A 272 3.43 -3.70 -9.84
C ASN A 272 2.98 -5.11 -10.26
N ALA A 273 3.10 -6.11 -9.39
CA ALA A 273 2.59 -7.44 -9.62
C ALA A 273 1.07 -7.56 -9.35
N ALA A 274 0.48 -6.64 -8.60
CA ALA A 274 -0.92 -6.71 -8.19
C ALA A 274 -1.91 -6.79 -9.37
N PRO A 275 -1.80 -6.01 -10.45
CA PRO A 275 -2.71 -6.11 -11.59
C PRO A 275 -2.69 -7.51 -12.22
N PHE A 276 -1.52 -8.14 -12.31
CA PHE A 276 -1.38 -9.49 -12.85
C PHE A 276 -2.01 -10.53 -11.92
N TYR A 277 -1.81 -10.40 -10.59
CA TYR A 277 -2.49 -11.27 -9.62
C TYR A 277 -4.01 -11.11 -9.71
N VAL A 278 -4.53 -9.89 -9.82
CA VAL A 278 -5.97 -9.65 -9.98
C VAL A 278 -6.49 -10.27 -11.27
N MET A 279 -5.81 -10.08 -12.40
CA MET A 279 -6.21 -10.68 -13.68
C MET A 279 -6.23 -12.22 -13.61
N LEU A 280 -5.23 -12.84 -12.97
CA LEU A 280 -5.19 -14.30 -12.78
C LEU A 280 -6.32 -14.79 -11.86
N ILE A 281 -6.58 -14.08 -10.76
CA ILE A 281 -7.69 -14.42 -9.85
C ILE A 281 -9.03 -14.27 -10.58
N MET A 282 -9.24 -13.18 -11.31
CA MET A 282 -10.45 -12.95 -12.10
C MET A 282 -10.65 -14.05 -13.15
N LEU A 283 -9.57 -14.50 -13.81
CA LEU A 283 -9.63 -15.61 -14.78
C LEU A 283 -10.08 -16.92 -14.10
N VAL A 284 -9.60 -17.22 -12.91
CA VAL A 284 -10.02 -18.41 -12.11
C VAL A 284 -11.50 -18.32 -11.75
N PHE A 285 -12.03 -17.13 -11.50
CA PHE A 285 -13.46 -16.90 -11.23
C PHE A 285 -14.32 -16.80 -12.50
N GLY A 286 -13.78 -17.13 -13.67
CA GLY A 286 -14.54 -17.22 -14.92
C GLY A 286 -14.67 -15.90 -15.69
N TYR A 287 -13.98 -14.84 -15.26
CA TYR A 287 -13.92 -13.60 -16.04
C TYR A 287 -12.93 -13.73 -17.20
N GLY A 288 -13.20 -13.05 -18.31
CA GLY A 288 -12.35 -13.10 -19.51
C GLY A 288 -10.98 -12.44 -19.30
N TRP A 289 -9.96 -12.95 -19.99
CA TRP A 289 -8.64 -12.31 -20.04
C TRP A 289 -8.68 -11.08 -20.97
N SER A 290 -8.09 -9.96 -20.54
CA SER A 290 -7.98 -8.74 -21.34
C SER A 290 -6.52 -8.42 -21.68
N TRP A 291 -6.17 -8.59 -22.96
CA TRP A 291 -4.84 -8.23 -23.45
C TRP A 291 -4.55 -6.72 -23.34
N LEU A 292 -5.57 -5.88 -23.48
CA LEU A 292 -5.42 -4.44 -23.34
C LEU A 292 -4.99 -4.05 -21.92
N GLN A 293 -5.59 -4.68 -20.90
CA GLN A 293 -5.22 -4.49 -19.51
C GLN A 293 -3.80 -5.02 -19.24
N ALA A 294 -3.42 -6.17 -19.80
CA ALA A 294 -2.09 -6.73 -19.66
C ALA A 294 -1.01 -5.83 -20.28
N ILE A 295 -1.24 -5.29 -21.48
CA ILE A 295 -0.33 -4.35 -22.14
C ILE A 295 -0.22 -3.06 -21.32
N GLY A 296 -1.34 -2.49 -20.86
CA GLY A 296 -1.34 -1.30 -20.01
C GLY A 296 -0.57 -1.51 -18.70
N ALA A 297 -0.72 -2.69 -18.07
CA ALA A 297 0.03 -3.06 -16.88
C ALA A 297 1.55 -3.16 -17.16
N CYS A 298 1.95 -3.72 -18.30
CA CYS A 298 3.35 -3.76 -18.71
C CYS A 298 3.94 -2.35 -18.94
N ILE A 299 3.22 -1.47 -19.63
CA ILE A 299 3.64 -0.08 -19.87
C ILE A 299 3.81 0.64 -18.53
N LEU A 300 2.84 0.50 -17.61
CA LEU A 300 2.89 1.08 -16.27
C LEU A 300 4.10 0.56 -15.49
N ALA A 301 4.35 -0.75 -15.47
CA ALA A 301 5.49 -1.35 -14.79
C ALA A 301 6.83 -0.81 -15.32
N VAL A 302 6.98 -0.67 -16.65
CA VAL A 302 8.15 -0.05 -17.27
C VAL A 302 8.30 1.41 -16.82
N GLY A 303 7.21 2.18 -16.77
CA GLY A 303 7.20 3.56 -16.29
C GLY A 303 7.69 3.67 -14.83
N VAL A 304 7.21 2.78 -13.96
CA VAL A 304 7.65 2.73 -12.55
C VAL A 304 9.14 2.39 -12.43
N ILE A 305 9.63 1.38 -13.15
CA ILE A 305 11.05 0.99 -13.16
C ILE A 305 11.91 2.17 -13.64
N MET A 306 11.49 2.85 -14.70
CA MET A 306 12.19 4.04 -15.20
C MET A 306 12.23 5.17 -14.19
N ALA A 307 11.12 5.49 -13.54
CA ALA A 307 11.03 6.56 -12.56
C ALA A 307 11.96 6.34 -11.37
N GLN A 308 12.15 5.09 -10.95
CA GLN A 308 12.98 4.72 -9.80
C GLN A 308 14.44 4.44 -10.15
N SER A 309 14.78 4.28 -11.42
CA SER A 309 16.15 4.08 -11.91
C SER A 309 16.98 5.37 -11.82
N GLN A 310 17.09 5.94 -10.62
CA GLN A 310 17.94 7.11 -10.41
C GLN A 310 19.39 6.69 -10.23
N PRO A 311 20.38 7.41 -10.83
CA PRO A 311 21.78 7.12 -10.58
C PRO A 311 22.08 7.31 -9.08
N LYS A 312 22.69 6.30 -8.46
CA LYS A 312 23.23 6.43 -7.10
C LYS A 312 24.17 7.62 -7.09
N ARG A 313 23.87 8.63 -6.29
CA ARG A 313 24.82 9.69 -6.03
C ARG A 313 26.01 9.06 -5.31
N ASP A 314 27.18 9.10 -5.92
CA ASP A 314 28.44 8.82 -5.24
C ASP A 314 28.57 9.78 -4.06
N ASN A 315 28.49 9.26 -2.85
CA ASN A 315 28.79 9.98 -1.60
C ASN A 315 30.30 10.24 -1.44
N ALA A 316 31.06 10.26 -2.54
CA ALA A 316 32.51 10.51 -2.55
C ALA A 316 32.90 11.97 -2.24
N ALA A 317 31.95 12.91 -2.14
CA ALA A 317 32.28 14.33 -1.96
C ALA A 317 32.28 14.81 -0.49
N LYS A 318 32.12 13.93 0.51
CA LYS A 318 32.15 14.34 1.94
C LYS A 318 33.35 13.87 2.74
N SER A 319 34.34 13.23 2.09
CA SER A 319 35.56 12.76 2.79
C SER A 319 36.83 13.62 2.59
N THR A 320 36.71 14.83 2.01
CA THR A 320 37.89 15.68 1.70
C THR A 320 37.93 16.98 2.51
N HIS A 321 37.47 17.01 3.75
CA HIS A 321 37.82 18.11 4.68
C HIS A 321 38.16 17.52 6.06
N LEU A 322 39.28 16.84 6.13
CA LEU A 322 40.07 16.78 7.36
C LEU A 322 41.07 17.93 7.26
N PRO A 323 41.03 18.93 8.13
CA PRO A 323 42.12 19.89 8.25
C PRO A 323 43.27 19.15 8.95
N CYS A 324 44.37 18.96 8.24
CA CYS A 324 45.68 18.79 8.84
C CYS A 324 46.00 20.09 9.59
N SER A 325 45.96 20.06 10.91
CA SER A 325 46.71 20.98 11.74
C SER A 325 47.70 20.16 12.55
N PHE A 326 48.87 19.95 11.95
CA PHE A 326 50.11 19.84 12.70
C PHE A 326 50.59 21.25 12.88
N ASP A 327 50.68 21.71 14.11
CA ASP A 327 51.62 22.75 14.52
C ASP A 327 52.09 22.49 15.94
N ALA A 328 53.43 22.35 16.03
CA ALA A 328 54.44 22.57 17.06
C ALA A 328 54.09 22.23 18.53
#